data_c34d310d64a29f8d0b6a56e712680138
#
_entry.id   c34d310d64a29f8d0b6a56e712680138
#
_cell.length_a   1.000
_cell.length_b   1.000
_cell.length_c   1.000
_cell.angle_alpha   90.00
_cell.angle_beta   90.00
_cell.angle_gamma   90.00
#
_symmetry.space_group_name_H-M   'P 1'
#
loop_
_entity.id
_entity.type
_entity.pdbx_description
1 polymer ?
#
loop_
_entity_poly.entity_id
_entity_poly.type
_entity_poly.pdbx_seq_one_letter_code
_entity_poly.pdbx_strand_id
1 'polypeptide(L)'
;MRIASILTAGLAGFLLVAAAPLPEQVWKSGIADEDKDYAQTPHAMLKIQDSAYLHDGDTTVLTGHKGDPGSYRWSSDPKAQGVLRVELKAGKITMTKNGAPVAAAAVEKNVPIDTDVDVVGHPTQVDAGVNGWRIFVYNQQYPAAKSFKGVSYFPYDPAYRVSAHFTPDPKRPARVFRTSRGTDKQFYHVGDVRFSLSGKAITLPMYAGSNDPKQISDFSAFFRDDLTGKGAYGSGRYVDIDSFGKFPPSTVTIDFNNAYNPNCARSKHFTCPIAMDEIPLAMKAGERDPHTAH
;
A
#
# COMPACT_ATOMS: atom_id res chain seq x y z
N MET A 1 -11.24 48.34 64.80
CA MET A 1 -11.81 47.66 63.64
C MET A 1 -10.64 47.39 62.70
N ARG A 2 -10.12 46.13 62.62
CA ARG A 2 -8.96 45.77 61.80
C ARG A 2 -9.50 45.14 60.52
N ILE A 3 -9.17 45.68 59.37
CA ILE A 3 -9.48 45.15 58.03
C ILE A 3 -8.39 44.19 57.65
N ALA A 4 -8.72 42.91 57.45
CA ALA A 4 -7.77 41.89 56.97
C ALA A 4 -7.80 41.91 55.44
N SER A 5 -6.62 42.14 54.84
CA SER A 5 -6.43 41.99 53.39
C SER A 5 -6.13 40.54 53.05
N ILE A 6 -6.95 39.93 52.21
CA ILE A 6 -6.76 38.59 51.66
C ILE A 6 -5.90 38.74 50.38
N LEU A 7 -4.69 38.23 50.42
CA LEU A 7 -3.88 38.05 49.20
C LEU A 7 -4.33 36.77 48.49
N THR A 8 -4.92 36.89 47.31
CA THR A 8 -5.16 35.81 46.37
C THR A 8 -3.91 35.56 45.58
N ALA A 9 -3.19 34.45 45.84
CA ALA A 9 -2.11 33.96 45.04
C ALA A 9 -2.69 33.29 43.75
N GLY A 10 -2.53 33.93 42.62
CA GLY A 10 -2.88 33.38 41.35
C GLY A 10 -1.85 32.28 40.94
N LEU A 11 -2.29 31.02 40.87
CA LEU A 11 -1.54 29.96 40.25
C LEU A 11 -1.54 30.19 38.73
N ALA A 12 -0.43 30.64 38.19
CA ALA A 12 -0.17 30.64 36.74
C ALA A 12 0.12 29.19 36.31
N GLY A 13 -0.91 28.53 35.80
CA GLY A 13 -0.75 27.21 35.18
C GLY A 13 0.05 27.35 33.87
N PHE A 14 1.30 26.91 33.86
CA PHE A 14 2.05 26.71 32.63
C PHE A 14 1.41 25.56 31.85
N LEU A 15 0.66 25.86 30.79
CA LEU A 15 0.30 24.90 29.77
C LEU A 15 1.58 24.51 29.02
N LEU A 16 2.11 23.35 29.35
CA LEU A 16 3.16 22.71 28.53
C LEU A 16 2.51 22.33 27.19
N VAL A 17 2.64 23.18 26.18
CA VAL A 17 2.37 22.82 24.80
C VAL A 17 3.49 21.85 24.39
N ALA A 18 3.14 20.57 24.26
CA ALA A 18 4.08 19.59 23.74
C ALA A 18 4.53 20.02 22.35
N ALA A 19 5.85 20.11 22.12
CA ALA A 19 6.38 20.41 20.82
C ALA A 19 5.96 19.30 19.82
N ALA A 20 5.62 19.69 18.58
CA ALA A 20 5.33 18.73 17.53
C ALA A 20 6.55 17.79 17.34
N PRO A 21 6.32 16.48 17.13
CA PRO A 21 7.42 15.54 16.95
C PRO A 21 8.26 15.90 15.71
N LEU A 22 9.57 15.66 15.80
CA LEU A 22 10.48 15.89 14.68
C LEU A 22 10.16 14.92 13.52
N PRO A 23 10.39 15.32 12.25
CA PRO A 23 10.10 14.48 11.08
C PRO A 23 10.73 13.08 11.16
N GLU A 24 11.96 12.96 11.66
CA GLU A 24 12.61 11.66 11.87
C GLU A 24 11.88 10.78 12.90
N GLN A 25 11.32 11.36 13.95
CA GLN A 25 10.56 10.61 14.95
C GLN A 25 9.25 10.10 14.37
N VAL A 26 8.56 10.92 13.57
CA VAL A 26 7.35 10.53 12.84
C VAL A 26 7.65 9.39 11.88
N TRP A 27 8.75 9.50 11.12
CA TRP A 27 9.21 8.46 10.22
C TRP A 27 9.52 7.14 10.94
N LYS A 28 10.25 7.16 12.05
CA LYS A 28 10.54 5.96 12.86
C LYS A 28 9.28 5.28 13.39
N SER A 29 8.30 6.09 13.82
CA SER A 29 7.01 5.55 14.27
C SER A 29 6.23 4.91 13.11
N GLY A 30 6.23 5.56 11.93
CA GLY A 30 5.59 5.04 10.72
C GLY A 30 6.14 3.67 10.31
N ILE A 31 7.47 3.50 10.32
CA ILE A 31 8.11 2.20 10.05
C ILE A 31 7.63 1.11 11.02
N ALA A 32 7.58 1.43 12.33
CA ALA A 32 7.16 0.45 13.33
C ALA A 32 5.69 0.04 13.15
N ASP A 33 4.83 0.92 12.69
CA ASP A 33 3.43 0.62 12.39
C ASP A 33 3.30 -0.18 11.08
N GLU A 34 4.07 0.17 10.06
CA GLU A 34 4.14 -0.59 8.80
C GLU A 34 4.62 -2.02 9.01
N ASP A 35 5.64 -2.26 9.84
CA ASP A 35 6.11 -3.59 10.20
C ASP A 35 5.01 -4.45 10.83
N LYS A 36 4.15 -3.86 11.67
CA LYS A 36 2.97 -4.57 12.21
C LYS A 36 1.97 -4.91 11.11
N ASP A 37 1.71 -3.98 10.20
CA ASP A 37 0.77 -4.19 9.09
C ASP A 37 1.26 -5.24 8.11
N TYR A 38 2.57 -5.38 7.93
CA TYR A 38 3.13 -6.45 7.10
C TYR A 38 2.96 -7.86 7.68
N ALA A 39 3.06 -8.05 9.02
CA ALA A 39 3.17 -9.38 9.60
C ALA A 39 2.23 -9.68 10.77
N GLN A 40 1.77 -8.67 11.54
CA GLN A 40 1.13 -8.91 12.84
C GLN A 40 -0.39 -8.80 12.78
N THR A 41 -0.96 -7.89 11.98
CA THR A 41 -2.41 -7.72 11.86
C THR A 41 -3.08 -9.01 11.35
N PRO A 42 -4.37 -9.25 11.61
CA PRO A 42 -5.06 -10.47 11.14
C PRO A 42 -4.97 -10.69 9.64
N HIS A 43 -5.09 -9.60 8.86
CA HIS A 43 -5.01 -9.64 7.40
C HIS A 43 -3.70 -9.03 6.87
N ALA A 44 -2.62 -9.24 7.60
CA ALA A 44 -1.27 -8.81 7.21
C ALA A 44 -0.85 -9.43 5.86
N MET A 45 -0.17 -8.65 5.04
CA MET A 45 0.26 -9.07 3.69
C MET A 45 1.06 -10.38 3.70
N LEU A 46 1.95 -10.57 4.68
CA LEU A 46 2.79 -11.75 4.78
C LEU A 46 2.08 -12.99 5.33
N LYS A 47 0.80 -12.87 5.72
CA LYS A 47 -0.09 -13.99 6.05
C LYS A 47 -0.87 -14.51 4.84
N ILE A 48 -0.75 -13.87 3.68
CA ILE A 48 -1.41 -14.32 2.46
C ILE A 48 -0.73 -15.60 1.98
N GLN A 49 -1.47 -16.69 2.05
CA GLN A 49 -1.03 -18.01 1.62
C GLN A 49 -1.30 -18.25 0.13
N ASP A 50 -2.44 -17.75 -0.35
CA ASP A 50 -2.84 -17.87 -1.75
C ASP A 50 -3.77 -16.75 -2.20
N SER A 51 -3.87 -16.53 -3.51
CA SER A 51 -4.67 -15.46 -4.09
C SER A 51 -5.29 -15.85 -5.43
N ALA A 52 -6.52 -15.38 -5.66
CA ALA A 52 -7.17 -15.43 -6.98
C ALA A 52 -7.51 -14.00 -7.42
N TYR A 53 -7.37 -13.75 -8.73
CA TYR A 53 -7.82 -12.54 -9.40
C TYR A 53 -8.92 -12.93 -10.38
N LEU A 54 -10.09 -12.33 -10.25
CA LEU A 54 -11.29 -12.68 -11.01
C LEU A 54 -11.66 -11.53 -11.96
N HIS A 55 -11.82 -11.89 -13.24
CA HIS A 55 -12.53 -11.08 -14.22
C HIS A 55 -14.03 -11.39 -14.17
N ASP A 56 -14.83 -10.53 -14.76
CA ASP A 56 -16.26 -10.81 -14.87
C ASP A 56 -16.52 -12.12 -15.67
N GLY A 57 -17.33 -13.00 -15.14
CA GLY A 57 -17.57 -14.33 -15.65
C GLY A 57 -16.74 -15.43 -14.98
N ASP A 58 -15.71 -15.09 -14.20
CA ASP A 58 -14.83 -16.08 -13.58
C ASP A 58 -15.48 -16.76 -12.36
N THR A 59 -15.09 -18.02 -12.20
CA THR A 59 -15.35 -18.82 -11.01
C THR A 59 -14.06 -19.39 -10.47
N THR A 60 -13.88 -19.36 -9.16
CA THR A 60 -12.77 -20.03 -8.48
C THR A 60 -13.28 -20.81 -7.26
N VAL A 61 -12.58 -21.87 -6.91
CA VAL A 61 -12.95 -22.76 -5.80
C VAL A 61 -11.78 -22.91 -4.85
N LEU A 62 -11.98 -22.62 -3.57
CA LEU A 62 -11.00 -22.88 -2.53
C LEU A 62 -11.05 -24.34 -2.13
N THR A 63 -9.99 -25.07 -2.44
CA THR A 63 -9.77 -26.45 -2.02
C THR A 63 -8.91 -26.48 -0.76
N GLY A 64 -8.95 -27.57 0.00
CA GLY A 64 -8.16 -27.73 1.22
C GLY A 64 -8.84 -28.69 2.19
N HIS A 65 -8.13 -28.97 3.29
CA HIS A 65 -8.56 -29.94 4.30
C HIS A 65 -8.68 -29.27 5.66
N LYS A 66 -9.83 -29.44 6.31
CA LYS A 66 -10.05 -28.96 7.67
C LYS A 66 -9.02 -29.54 8.62
N GLY A 67 -8.42 -28.67 9.45
CA GLY A 67 -7.34 -29.02 10.38
C GLY A 67 -5.94 -29.01 9.75
N ASP A 68 -5.82 -28.71 8.43
CA ASP A 68 -4.55 -28.47 7.75
C ASP A 68 -4.55 -27.04 7.12
N PRO A 69 -4.22 -26.02 7.89
CA PRO A 69 -4.20 -24.63 7.42
C PRO A 69 -3.32 -24.41 6.19
N GLY A 70 -2.27 -25.22 6.04
CA GLY A 70 -1.33 -25.14 4.92
C GLY A 70 -1.90 -25.66 3.59
N SER A 71 -2.97 -26.42 3.60
CA SER A 71 -3.53 -27.07 2.40
C SER A 71 -4.37 -26.17 1.49
N TYR A 72 -4.90 -25.05 2.00
CA TYR A 72 -5.87 -24.24 1.25
C TYR A 72 -5.25 -23.53 0.06
N ARG A 73 -5.83 -23.78 -1.16
CA ARG A 73 -5.40 -23.20 -2.44
C ARG A 73 -6.61 -22.93 -3.34
N TRP A 74 -6.50 -21.86 -4.12
CA TRP A 74 -7.47 -21.56 -5.17
C TRP A 74 -7.28 -22.47 -6.37
N SER A 75 -8.38 -23.00 -6.87
CA SER A 75 -8.48 -23.73 -8.12
C SER A 75 -9.29 -22.93 -9.13
N SER A 76 -8.79 -22.78 -10.34
CA SER A 76 -9.52 -22.19 -11.47
C SER A 76 -10.46 -23.19 -12.15
N ASP A 77 -10.43 -24.47 -11.77
CA ASP A 77 -11.41 -25.45 -12.24
C ASP A 77 -12.76 -25.24 -11.55
N PRO A 78 -13.80 -24.81 -12.29
CA PRO A 78 -15.11 -24.55 -11.71
C PRO A 78 -15.83 -25.83 -11.23
N LYS A 79 -15.33 -27.01 -11.58
CA LYS A 79 -15.86 -28.31 -11.13
C LYS A 79 -15.13 -28.86 -9.91
N ALA A 80 -14.05 -28.19 -9.45
CA ALA A 80 -13.32 -28.62 -8.27
C ALA A 80 -14.25 -28.75 -7.05
N GLN A 81 -14.02 -29.78 -6.25
CA GLN A 81 -14.66 -29.92 -4.95
C GLN A 81 -13.88 -29.10 -3.92
N GLY A 82 -14.55 -28.21 -3.20
CA GLY A 82 -13.88 -27.34 -2.24
C GLY A 82 -14.82 -26.78 -1.18
N VAL A 83 -14.24 -26.07 -0.24
CA VAL A 83 -14.92 -25.51 0.94
C VAL A 83 -15.59 -24.16 0.67
N LEU A 84 -15.07 -23.40 -0.31
CA LEU A 84 -15.61 -22.09 -0.70
C LEU A 84 -15.61 -21.98 -2.22
N ARG A 85 -16.73 -21.59 -2.78
CA ARG A 85 -16.89 -21.26 -4.20
C ARG A 85 -17.14 -19.77 -4.34
N VAL A 86 -16.46 -19.15 -5.27
CA VAL A 86 -16.56 -17.70 -5.54
C VAL A 86 -16.83 -17.49 -7.01
N GLU A 87 -17.81 -16.66 -7.33
CA GLU A 87 -18.21 -16.29 -8.69
C GLU A 87 -18.30 -14.77 -8.81
N LEU A 88 -17.73 -14.22 -9.88
CA LEU A 88 -17.90 -12.83 -10.26
C LEU A 88 -18.74 -12.78 -11.54
N LYS A 89 -19.95 -12.22 -11.46
CA LYS A 89 -20.86 -12.13 -12.59
C LYS A 89 -21.58 -10.78 -12.64
N ALA A 90 -21.52 -10.11 -13.78
CA ALA A 90 -22.07 -8.77 -13.99
C ALA A 90 -21.60 -7.77 -12.91
N GLY A 91 -20.29 -7.81 -12.59
CA GLY A 91 -19.66 -6.98 -11.58
C GLY A 91 -19.98 -7.35 -10.13
N LYS A 92 -20.85 -8.35 -9.91
CA LYS A 92 -21.29 -8.78 -8.57
C LYS A 92 -20.57 -10.04 -8.14
N ILE A 93 -19.87 -9.95 -7.00
CA ILE A 93 -19.26 -11.13 -6.37
C ILE A 93 -20.27 -11.88 -5.51
N THR A 94 -20.24 -13.19 -5.57
CA THR A 94 -20.99 -14.11 -4.71
C THR A 94 -20.07 -15.19 -4.16
N MET A 95 -20.30 -15.60 -2.92
CA MET A 95 -19.56 -16.69 -2.29
C MET A 95 -20.54 -17.73 -1.72
N THR A 96 -20.18 -19.00 -1.84
CA THR A 96 -20.91 -20.11 -1.25
C THR A 96 -19.94 -21.00 -0.47
N LYS A 97 -20.14 -21.12 0.83
CA LYS A 97 -19.32 -21.95 1.73
C LYS A 97 -20.07 -23.23 2.10
N ASN A 98 -19.50 -24.39 1.78
CA ASN A 98 -20.13 -25.71 2.03
C ASN A 98 -21.59 -25.77 1.55
N GLY A 99 -21.88 -25.16 0.40
CA GLY A 99 -23.24 -25.12 -0.18
C GLY A 99 -24.16 -24.02 0.35
N ALA A 100 -23.77 -23.28 1.40
CA ALA A 100 -24.55 -22.18 1.95
C ALA A 100 -24.02 -20.80 1.48
N PRO A 101 -24.89 -19.83 1.14
CA PRO A 101 -24.47 -18.52 0.71
C PRO A 101 -23.77 -17.73 1.84
N VAL A 102 -22.71 -17.02 1.50
CA VAL A 102 -22.01 -16.07 2.39
C VAL A 102 -22.66 -14.70 2.24
N ALA A 103 -22.89 -14.01 3.35
CA ALA A 103 -23.42 -12.64 3.32
C ALA A 103 -22.45 -11.69 2.58
N ALA A 104 -22.94 -10.85 1.68
CA ALA A 104 -22.12 -9.95 0.88
C ALA A 104 -21.22 -9.05 1.74
N ALA A 105 -21.72 -8.55 2.90
CA ALA A 105 -20.96 -7.73 3.82
C ALA A 105 -19.76 -8.45 4.49
N ALA A 106 -19.73 -9.79 4.46
CA ALA A 106 -18.62 -10.58 5.02
C ALA A 106 -17.46 -10.71 4.03
N VAL A 107 -17.72 -10.61 2.73
CA VAL A 107 -16.73 -10.85 1.66
C VAL A 107 -15.52 -9.92 1.80
N GLU A 108 -15.74 -8.65 2.07
CA GLU A 108 -14.67 -7.63 2.21
C GLU A 108 -14.12 -7.53 3.63
N LYS A 109 -14.68 -8.25 4.58
CA LYS A 109 -14.28 -8.19 5.98
C LYS A 109 -13.54 -9.45 6.40
N ASN A 110 -14.27 -10.56 6.42
CA ASN A 110 -13.75 -11.85 6.84
C ASN A 110 -14.75 -12.97 6.53
N VAL A 111 -14.31 -14.01 5.83
CA VAL A 111 -15.02 -15.27 5.63
C VAL A 111 -14.20 -16.39 6.31
N PRO A 112 -14.51 -16.78 7.54
CA PRO A 112 -13.77 -17.83 8.24
C PRO A 112 -13.84 -19.16 7.46
N ILE A 113 -12.70 -19.81 7.28
CA ILE A 113 -12.59 -21.11 6.61
C ILE A 113 -12.26 -22.20 7.62
N ASP A 114 -11.21 -22.00 8.41
CA ASP A 114 -10.73 -22.90 9.45
C ASP A 114 -10.24 -22.09 10.66
N THR A 115 -9.69 -22.74 11.69
CA THR A 115 -9.24 -22.09 12.94
C THR A 115 -8.27 -20.95 12.67
N ASP A 116 -7.29 -21.14 11.78
CA ASP A 116 -6.24 -20.17 11.46
C ASP A 116 -6.34 -19.63 10.02
N VAL A 117 -7.45 -19.91 9.32
CA VAL A 117 -7.61 -19.58 7.90
C VAL A 117 -8.90 -18.83 7.65
N ASP A 118 -8.78 -17.71 7.00
CA ASP A 118 -9.91 -16.93 6.51
C ASP A 118 -9.67 -16.41 5.07
N VAL A 119 -10.75 -15.89 4.48
CA VAL A 119 -10.75 -15.33 3.13
C VAL A 119 -11.31 -13.93 3.16
N VAL A 120 -10.62 -13.01 2.46
CA VAL A 120 -11.10 -11.64 2.23
C VAL A 120 -10.99 -11.32 0.74
N GLY A 121 -12.05 -10.75 0.18
CA GLY A 121 -12.09 -10.26 -1.20
C GLY A 121 -12.08 -8.74 -1.24
N HIS A 122 -11.43 -8.18 -2.26
CA HIS A 122 -11.42 -6.74 -2.49
C HIS A 122 -11.65 -6.43 -3.98
N PRO A 123 -12.49 -5.43 -4.32
CA PRO A 123 -12.50 -4.92 -5.68
C PRO A 123 -11.12 -4.41 -6.06
N THR A 124 -10.72 -4.65 -7.29
CA THR A 124 -9.41 -4.21 -7.80
C THR A 124 -9.44 -4.09 -9.30
N GLN A 125 -8.50 -3.36 -9.86
CA GLN A 125 -8.21 -3.44 -11.28
C GLN A 125 -7.44 -4.75 -11.56
N VAL A 126 -8.00 -5.63 -12.38
CA VAL A 126 -7.42 -6.94 -12.74
C VAL A 126 -6.59 -6.87 -14.01
N ASP A 127 -6.92 -5.93 -14.91
CA ASP A 127 -6.12 -5.51 -16.07
C ASP A 127 -6.37 -4.02 -16.34
N ALA A 128 -5.62 -3.39 -17.27
CA ALA A 128 -5.71 -1.96 -17.56
C ALA A 128 -7.15 -1.52 -17.87
N GLY A 129 -7.74 -0.69 -17.02
CA GLY A 129 -9.11 -0.22 -17.14
C GLY A 129 -10.19 -1.29 -16.88
N VAL A 130 -9.83 -2.51 -16.51
CA VAL A 130 -10.75 -3.62 -16.22
C VAL A 130 -10.84 -3.83 -14.73
N ASN A 131 -12.00 -3.56 -14.16
CA ASN A 131 -12.30 -3.83 -12.76
C ASN A 131 -12.74 -5.29 -12.57
N GLY A 132 -12.30 -5.85 -11.46
CA GLY A 132 -12.63 -7.19 -11.03
C GLY A 132 -12.42 -7.32 -9.52
N TRP A 133 -12.08 -8.51 -9.08
CA TRP A 133 -11.83 -8.78 -7.66
C TRP A 133 -10.52 -9.54 -7.47
N ARG A 134 -9.85 -9.25 -6.37
CA ARG A 134 -8.80 -10.12 -5.83
C ARG A 134 -9.30 -10.73 -4.54
N ILE A 135 -8.97 -12.00 -4.32
CA ILE A 135 -9.40 -12.76 -3.15
C ILE A 135 -8.18 -13.41 -2.54
N PHE A 136 -7.95 -13.15 -1.26
CA PHE A 136 -6.82 -13.66 -0.51
C PHE A 136 -7.25 -14.74 0.48
N VAL A 137 -6.46 -15.80 0.58
CA VAL A 137 -6.46 -16.73 1.70
C VAL A 137 -5.42 -16.28 2.69
N TYR A 138 -5.86 -15.91 3.87
CA TYR A 138 -4.99 -15.59 4.99
C TYR A 138 -4.82 -16.82 5.88
N ASN A 139 -3.57 -17.11 6.26
CA ASN A 139 -3.23 -18.15 7.22
C ASN A 139 -2.43 -17.52 8.36
N GLN A 140 -2.99 -17.52 9.57
CA GLN A 140 -2.36 -16.92 10.76
C GLN A 140 -1.04 -17.58 11.12
N GLN A 141 -0.81 -18.82 10.66
CA GLN A 141 0.41 -19.60 10.88
C GLN A 141 1.41 -19.52 9.70
N TYR A 142 1.14 -18.67 8.69
CA TYR A 142 1.96 -18.65 7.47
C TYR A 142 3.43 -18.29 7.76
N PRO A 143 4.39 -19.07 7.25
CA PRO A 143 5.80 -18.95 7.63
C PRO A 143 6.41 -17.57 7.32
N ALA A 144 5.99 -16.91 6.24
CA ALA A 144 6.54 -15.61 5.83
C ALA A 144 6.30 -14.53 6.90
N ALA A 145 5.11 -14.51 7.53
CA ALA A 145 4.82 -13.58 8.61
C ALA A 145 5.65 -13.87 9.88
N LYS A 146 5.87 -15.16 10.18
CA LYS A 146 6.65 -15.57 11.36
C LYS A 146 8.15 -15.30 11.23
N SER A 147 8.68 -15.38 10.00
CA SER A 147 10.10 -15.14 9.72
C SER A 147 10.45 -13.69 9.46
N PHE A 148 9.45 -12.80 9.38
CA PHE A 148 9.67 -11.38 9.11
C PHE A 148 10.46 -10.69 10.21
N LYS A 149 11.50 -9.92 9.83
CA LYS A 149 12.42 -9.24 10.75
C LYS A 149 12.29 -7.72 10.72
N GLY A 150 11.27 -7.21 10.04
CA GLY A 150 11.08 -5.79 9.78
C GLY A 150 11.55 -5.37 8.39
N VAL A 151 11.16 -4.18 8.00
CA VAL A 151 11.56 -3.56 6.74
C VAL A 151 12.93 -2.90 6.93
N SER A 152 13.83 -3.08 5.98
CA SER A 152 15.13 -2.42 5.98
C SER A 152 15.06 -1.11 5.21
N TYR A 153 15.48 -0.02 5.86
CA TYR A 153 15.53 1.32 5.29
C TYR A 153 16.97 1.83 5.18
N PHE A 154 17.21 2.76 4.28
CA PHE A 154 18.37 3.64 4.37
C PHE A 154 18.21 4.53 5.61
N PRO A 155 19.31 5.01 6.24
CA PRO A 155 19.22 5.96 7.33
C PRO A 155 18.42 7.20 6.94
N TYR A 156 17.60 7.71 7.87
CA TYR A 156 16.87 8.96 7.64
C TYR A 156 17.85 10.11 7.35
N ASP A 157 17.56 10.84 6.27
CA ASP A 157 18.29 12.04 5.91
C ASP A 157 17.30 13.16 5.51
N PRO A 158 17.25 14.28 6.26
CA PRO A 158 16.34 15.37 5.98
C PRO A 158 16.54 16.01 4.61
N ALA A 159 17.72 15.82 3.97
CA ALA A 159 17.99 16.32 2.61
C ALA A 159 17.09 15.66 1.56
N TYR A 160 16.54 14.46 1.84
CA TYR A 160 15.60 13.76 0.96
C TYR A 160 14.13 14.14 1.21
N ARG A 161 13.87 15.08 2.13
CA ARG A 161 12.56 15.67 2.32
C ARG A 161 12.51 17.02 1.64
N VAL A 162 11.91 17.11 0.46
CA VAL A 162 11.98 18.26 -0.44
C VAL A 162 10.62 18.94 -0.62
N SER A 163 10.62 20.27 -0.73
CA SER A 163 9.47 21.00 -1.24
C SER A 163 9.51 21.00 -2.77
N ALA A 164 8.40 20.67 -3.40
CA ALA A 164 8.30 20.59 -4.85
C ALA A 164 7.12 21.44 -5.37
N HIS A 165 7.34 22.10 -6.50
CA HIS A 165 6.29 22.77 -7.23
C HIS A 165 5.51 21.76 -8.04
N PHE A 166 4.17 21.72 -7.88
CA PHE A 166 3.30 20.85 -8.66
C PHE A 166 2.69 21.63 -9.83
N THR A 167 2.83 21.07 -11.03
CA THR A 167 2.20 21.57 -12.25
C THR A 167 1.15 20.56 -12.69
N PRO A 168 -0.14 20.86 -12.57
CA PRO A 168 -1.20 19.90 -12.92
C PRO A 168 -1.28 19.68 -14.43
N ASP A 169 -1.58 18.45 -14.84
CA ASP A 169 -2.02 18.13 -16.20
C ASP A 169 -3.55 18.23 -16.26
N PRO A 170 -4.12 19.25 -16.96
CA PRO A 170 -5.57 19.41 -17.03
C PRO A 170 -6.27 18.27 -17.78
N LYS A 171 -5.54 17.54 -18.64
CA LYS A 171 -6.10 16.42 -19.43
C LYS A 171 -6.12 15.13 -18.64
N ARG A 172 -5.22 14.96 -17.69
CA ARG A 172 -5.05 13.72 -16.90
C ARG A 172 -5.16 12.45 -17.73
N PRO A 173 -4.29 12.28 -18.76
CA PRO A 173 -4.35 11.14 -19.66
C PRO A 173 -4.09 9.83 -18.91
N ALA A 174 -4.75 8.78 -19.37
CA ALA A 174 -4.45 7.43 -18.90
C ALA A 174 -3.01 7.03 -19.26
N ARG A 175 -2.37 6.34 -18.31
CA ARG A 175 -1.06 5.71 -18.46
C ARG A 175 -1.17 4.25 -18.06
N VAL A 176 -0.62 3.38 -18.88
CA VAL A 176 -0.62 1.94 -18.65
C VAL A 176 0.77 1.52 -18.20
N PHE A 177 0.82 0.79 -17.11
CA PHE A 177 2.04 0.24 -16.55
C PHE A 177 2.00 -1.28 -16.61
N ARG A 178 3.05 -1.88 -17.16
CA ARG A 178 3.26 -3.32 -17.05
C ARG A 178 3.50 -3.69 -15.61
N THR A 179 2.90 -4.79 -15.15
CA THR A 179 3.05 -5.25 -13.77
C THR A 179 4.06 -6.38 -13.64
N SER A 180 4.51 -6.63 -12.42
CA SER A 180 5.39 -7.74 -12.05
C SER A 180 4.83 -9.13 -12.39
N ARG A 181 3.53 -9.25 -12.66
CA ARG A 181 2.87 -10.52 -13.04
C ARG A 181 2.47 -10.60 -14.51
N GLY A 182 2.91 -9.65 -15.32
CA GLY A 182 2.64 -9.66 -16.74
C GLY A 182 1.24 -9.20 -17.15
N THR A 183 0.44 -8.66 -16.23
CA THR A 183 -0.79 -7.92 -16.51
C THR A 183 -0.48 -6.44 -16.65
N ASP A 184 -1.47 -5.64 -17.00
CA ASP A 184 -1.32 -4.20 -17.11
C ASP A 184 -2.19 -3.49 -16.06
N LYS A 185 -1.75 -2.31 -15.57
CA LYS A 185 -2.54 -1.44 -14.70
C LYS A 185 -2.59 -0.03 -15.27
N GLN A 186 -3.75 0.57 -15.21
CA GLN A 186 -3.98 1.94 -15.64
C GLN A 186 -4.00 2.87 -14.45
N PHE A 187 -3.24 3.94 -14.56
CA PHE A 187 -3.29 5.13 -13.72
C PHE A 187 -3.52 6.36 -14.62
N TYR A 188 -3.68 7.51 -13.99
CA TYR A 188 -3.83 8.77 -14.71
C TYR A 188 -2.67 9.71 -14.34
N HIS A 189 -1.98 10.24 -15.34
CA HIS A 189 -0.97 11.26 -15.14
C HIS A 189 -1.68 12.56 -14.72
N VAL A 190 -1.51 12.98 -13.49
CA VAL A 190 -2.23 14.11 -12.89
C VAL A 190 -1.44 15.41 -12.91
N GLY A 191 -0.15 15.32 -13.20
CA GLY A 191 0.77 16.46 -13.27
C GLY A 191 2.21 16.05 -13.00
N ASP A 192 3.09 17.04 -12.94
CA ASP A 192 4.50 16.87 -12.64
C ASP A 192 4.89 17.66 -11.39
N VAL A 193 5.80 17.08 -10.60
CA VAL A 193 6.49 17.81 -9.52
C VAL A 193 7.88 18.21 -9.97
N ARG A 194 8.28 19.43 -9.62
CA ARG A 194 9.63 19.96 -9.89
C ARG A 194 10.30 20.36 -8.59
N PHE A 195 11.50 19.86 -8.39
CA PHE A 195 12.30 20.13 -7.19
C PHE A 195 13.80 20.09 -7.49
N SER A 196 14.62 20.53 -6.53
CA SER A 196 16.07 20.37 -6.59
C SER A 196 16.51 19.38 -5.54
N LEU A 197 17.34 18.41 -5.91
CA LEU A 197 17.95 17.46 -5.00
C LEU A 197 19.41 17.24 -5.36
N SER A 198 20.32 17.36 -4.38
CA SER A 198 21.76 17.24 -4.59
C SER A 198 22.28 18.13 -5.74
N GLY A 199 21.75 19.36 -5.86
CA GLY A 199 22.11 20.33 -6.90
C GLY A 199 21.57 20.03 -8.30
N LYS A 200 20.79 18.98 -8.48
CA LYS A 200 20.12 18.65 -9.76
C LYS A 200 18.67 19.06 -9.73
N ALA A 201 18.20 19.69 -10.81
CA ALA A 201 16.79 19.94 -11.05
C ALA A 201 16.13 18.63 -11.56
N ILE A 202 15.06 18.20 -10.89
CA ILE A 202 14.34 16.97 -11.19
C ILE A 202 12.89 17.31 -11.50
N THR A 203 12.36 16.68 -12.53
CA THR A 203 10.92 16.66 -12.82
C THR A 203 10.45 15.21 -12.74
N LEU A 204 9.42 14.96 -11.95
CA LEU A 204 8.91 13.61 -11.72
C LEU A 204 7.40 13.58 -11.99
N PRO A 205 6.92 12.72 -12.90
CA PRO A 205 5.50 12.56 -13.16
C PRO A 205 4.76 11.98 -11.96
N MET A 206 3.53 12.42 -11.75
CA MET A 206 2.66 11.98 -10.66
C MET A 206 1.40 11.31 -11.22
N TYR A 207 1.00 10.23 -10.58
CA TYR A 207 -0.09 9.37 -11.02
C TYR A 207 -1.13 9.18 -9.92
N ALA A 208 -2.41 9.16 -10.31
CA ALA A 208 -3.52 8.86 -9.42
C ALA A 208 -4.40 7.73 -9.99
N GLY A 209 -5.20 7.11 -9.12
CA GLY A 209 -6.16 6.07 -9.50
C GLY A 209 -7.39 6.59 -10.26
N SER A 210 -7.64 7.90 -10.25
CA SER A 210 -8.78 8.55 -10.92
C SER A 210 -8.35 9.75 -11.73
N ASN A 211 -9.07 10.04 -12.83
CA ASN A 211 -8.94 11.28 -13.59
C ASN A 211 -9.95 12.37 -13.15
N ASP A 212 -10.89 12.05 -12.27
CA ASP A 212 -11.79 13.03 -11.67
C ASP A 212 -11.08 13.81 -10.57
N PRO A 213 -10.86 15.14 -10.73
CA PRO A 213 -10.16 15.95 -9.72
C PRO A 213 -10.83 15.95 -8.34
N LYS A 214 -12.11 15.61 -8.26
CA LYS A 214 -12.83 15.50 -6.97
C LYS A 214 -12.53 14.21 -6.22
N GLN A 215 -11.98 13.20 -6.91
CA GLN A 215 -11.64 11.89 -6.37
C GLN A 215 -10.14 11.73 -6.12
N ILE A 216 -9.33 12.74 -6.48
CA ILE A 216 -7.89 12.70 -6.24
C ILE A 216 -7.61 13.23 -4.83
N SER A 217 -7.44 12.31 -3.89
CA SER A 217 -7.03 12.59 -2.52
C SER A 217 -5.54 12.36 -2.28
N ASP A 218 -4.92 11.59 -3.17
CA ASP A 218 -3.53 11.20 -3.16
C ASP A 218 -3.02 11.02 -4.59
N PHE A 219 -1.71 11.08 -4.76
CA PHE A 219 -1.04 10.70 -6.00
C PHE A 219 0.38 10.20 -5.71
N SER A 220 0.90 9.36 -6.58
CA SER A 220 2.16 8.64 -6.39
C SER A 220 3.12 8.88 -7.53
N ALA A 221 4.42 8.81 -7.24
CA ALA A 221 5.45 8.57 -8.24
C ALA A 221 5.94 7.12 -8.17
N PHE A 222 6.20 6.53 -9.34
CA PHE A 222 6.80 5.22 -9.50
C PHE A 222 8.17 5.42 -10.17
N PHE A 223 9.25 5.37 -9.40
CA PHE A 223 10.57 5.80 -9.88
C PHE A 223 11.64 4.72 -9.74
N ARG A 224 12.62 4.86 -10.60
CA ARG A 224 13.91 4.16 -10.57
C ARG A 224 15.01 5.18 -10.30
N ASP A 225 16.10 4.74 -9.72
CA ASP A 225 17.27 5.56 -9.47
C ASP A 225 18.56 4.76 -9.70
N ASP A 226 19.73 5.37 -9.50
CA ASP A 226 21.02 4.73 -9.73
C ASP A 226 21.31 3.53 -8.79
N LEU A 227 20.52 3.37 -7.70
CA LEU A 227 20.58 2.23 -6.78
C LEU A 227 19.61 1.11 -7.15
N THR A 228 18.70 1.30 -8.11
CA THR A 228 17.74 0.29 -8.54
C THR A 228 18.44 -0.96 -9.03
N GLY A 229 18.20 -2.11 -8.38
CA GLY A 229 18.90 -3.38 -8.61
C GLY A 229 20.30 -3.46 -8.01
N LYS A 230 20.74 -2.46 -7.22
CA LYS A 230 22.07 -2.39 -6.57
C LYS A 230 22.02 -2.07 -5.08
N GLY A 231 20.86 -2.19 -4.47
CA GLY A 231 20.61 -1.85 -3.06
C GLY A 231 19.22 -1.25 -2.82
N ALA A 232 18.55 -0.80 -3.90
CA ALA A 232 17.11 -0.58 -3.97
C ALA A 232 16.48 -1.63 -4.88
N TYR A 233 15.20 -1.93 -4.67
CA TYR A 233 14.47 -3.01 -5.35
C TYR A 233 14.47 -2.86 -6.89
N GLY A 234 14.68 -3.96 -7.61
CA GLY A 234 14.91 -3.98 -9.05
C GLY A 234 13.75 -3.49 -9.92
N SER A 235 12.51 -3.52 -9.44
CA SER A 235 11.34 -2.98 -10.15
C SER A 235 11.07 -1.49 -9.86
N GLY A 236 11.95 -0.83 -9.11
CA GLY A 236 11.79 0.54 -8.65
C GLY A 236 11.05 0.64 -7.31
N ARG A 237 10.85 1.89 -6.88
CA ARG A 237 10.18 2.25 -5.62
C ARG A 237 9.06 3.24 -5.90
N TYR A 238 8.18 3.40 -4.90
CA TYR A 238 7.06 4.33 -4.95
C TYR A 238 7.22 5.37 -3.84
N VAL A 239 6.66 6.55 -4.06
CA VAL A 239 6.48 7.56 -3.04
C VAL A 239 5.11 8.20 -3.22
N ASP A 240 4.33 8.24 -2.15
CA ASP A 240 2.98 8.78 -2.13
C ASP A 240 2.96 10.20 -1.58
N ILE A 241 2.03 11.00 -2.07
CA ILE A 241 1.72 12.33 -1.61
C ILE A 241 0.22 12.40 -1.35
N ASP A 242 -0.17 12.51 -0.09
CA ASP A 242 -1.55 12.50 0.41
C ASP A 242 -1.91 13.76 1.23
N SER A 243 -0.92 14.53 1.66
CA SER A 243 -1.10 15.63 2.60
C SER A 243 -1.09 17.01 1.93
N PHE A 244 -1.92 17.21 0.88
CA PHE A 244 -1.97 18.48 0.14
C PHE A 244 -3.33 19.22 0.24
N GLY A 245 -4.32 18.67 0.96
CA GLY A 245 -5.65 19.26 1.08
C GLY A 245 -6.49 19.12 -0.19
N LYS A 246 -6.64 20.21 -0.97
CA LYS A 246 -7.45 20.19 -2.18
C LYS A 246 -6.59 20.00 -3.45
N PHE A 247 -7.04 19.12 -4.36
CA PHE A 247 -6.43 18.97 -5.67
C PHE A 247 -6.91 20.07 -6.67
N PRO A 248 -6.05 20.64 -7.53
CA PRO A 248 -4.59 20.46 -7.53
C PRO A 248 -3.90 21.37 -6.49
N PRO A 249 -2.87 20.91 -5.80
CA PRO A 249 -2.03 21.77 -4.97
C PRO A 249 -1.09 22.62 -5.84
N SER A 250 -0.53 23.69 -5.31
CA SER A 250 0.55 24.44 -5.99
C SER A 250 1.93 23.93 -5.61
N THR A 251 2.07 23.50 -4.36
CA THR A 251 3.29 22.95 -3.79
C THR A 251 2.96 21.73 -2.95
N VAL A 252 3.89 20.79 -2.91
CA VAL A 252 3.81 19.58 -2.08
C VAL A 252 5.14 19.31 -1.41
N THR A 253 5.11 18.58 -0.31
CA THR A 253 6.31 17.99 0.27
C THR A 253 6.44 16.55 -0.20
N ILE A 254 7.59 16.21 -0.76
CA ILE A 254 7.95 14.83 -1.07
C ILE A 254 9.00 14.39 -0.05
N ASP A 255 8.72 13.34 0.69
CA ASP A 255 9.67 12.76 1.62
C ASP A 255 10.12 11.38 1.10
N PHE A 256 11.24 11.34 0.41
CA PHE A 256 11.80 10.10 -0.12
C PHE A 256 12.30 9.15 0.96
N ASN A 257 12.42 9.59 2.23
CA ASN A 257 12.66 8.67 3.34
C ASN A 257 11.48 7.70 3.54
N ASN A 258 10.29 8.06 3.06
CA ASN A 258 9.10 7.21 3.02
C ASN A 258 8.94 6.45 1.70
N ALA A 259 9.93 6.52 0.78
CA ALA A 259 9.85 5.73 -0.45
C ALA A 259 9.87 4.23 -0.11
N TYR A 260 8.96 3.48 -0.70
CA TYR A 260 8.73 2.09 -0.34
C TYR A 260 8.80 1.16 -1.56
N ASN A 261 9.07 -0.11 -1.32
CA ASN A 261 9.03 -1.14 -2.35
C ASN A 261 7.59 -1.57 -2.62
N PRO A 262 7.21 -1.83 -3.89
CA PRO A 262 5.92 -2.41 -4.18
C PRO A 262 5.71 -3.74 -3.45
N ASN A 263 4.47 -4.04 -3.05
CA ASN A 263 4.12 -5.25 -2.29
C ASN A 263 4.62 -6.56 -2.92
N CYS A 264 4.77 -6.59 -4.26
CA CYS A 264 5.33 -7.74 -4.98
C CYS A 264 6.81 -8.02 -4.65
N ALA A 265 7.52 -7.08 -4.04
CA ALA A 265 8.87 -7.29 -3.53
C ALA A 265 8.91 -8.31 -2.37
N ARG A 266 7.80 -8.48 -1.66
CA ARG A 266 7.69 -9.34 -0.47
C ARG A 266 6.66 -10.45 -0.62
N SER A 267 5.69 -10.30 -1.53
CA SER A 267 4.62 -11.27 -1.70
C SER A 267 4.24 -11.44 -3.17
N LYS A 268 4.38 -12.67 -3.67
CA LYS A 268 3.99 -13.07 -5.03
C LYS A 268 2.49 -12.90 -5.33
N HIS A 269 1.68 -12.58 -4.33
CA HIS A 269 0.23 -12.46 -4.43
C HIS A 269 -0.24 -11.09 -4.90
N PHE A 270 0.68 -10.15 -5.13
CA PHE A 270 0.38 -8.81 -5.62
C PHE A 270 0.83 -8.60 -7.07
N THR A 271 0.07 -7.77 -7.77
CA THR A 271 0.40 -7.25 -9.10
C THR A 271 0.75 -5.78 -8.94
N CYS A 272 2.01 -5.42 -9.14
CA CYS A 272 2.48 -4.06 -8.92
C CYS A 272 3.07 -3.47 -10.21
N PRO A 273 2.79 -2.20 -10.52
CA PRO A 273 3.42 -1.49 -11.61
C PRO A 273 4.95 -1.57 -11.55
N ILE A 274 5.59 -1.78 -12.69
CA ILE A 274 7.04 -1.62 -12.81
C ILE A 274 7.32 -0.15 -13.06
N ALA A 275 8.15 0.47 -12.22
CA ALA A 275 8.50 1.87 -12.35
C ALA A 275 9.28 2.14 -13.65
N MET A 276 8.93 3.21 -14.36
CA MET A 276 9.57 3.62 -15.62
C MET A 276 10.23 4.99 -15.54
N ASP A 277 9.82 5.84 -14.60
CA ASP A 277 10.35 7.20 -14.47
C ASP A 277 11.69 7.16 -13.73
N GLU A 278 12.66 7.99 -14.14
CA GLU A 278 14.02 7.93 -13.63
C GLU A 278 14.40 9.18 -12.84
N ILE A 279 15.03 8.96 -11.69
CA ILE A 279 15.76 10.00 -10.94
C ILE A 279 17.25 9.70 -11.10
N PRO A 280 18.01 10.56 -11.81
CA PRO A 280 19.43 10.30 -12.13
C PRO A 280 20.35 10.61 -10.93
N LEU A 281 20.09 9.96 -9.81
CA LEU A 281 20.81 10.07 -8.53
C LEU A 281 20.80 8.72 -7.81
N ALA A 282 21.81 8.45 -7.00
CA ALA A 282 21.82 7.33 -6.07
C ALA A 282 21.03 7.70 -4.80
N MET A 283 19.73 7.40 -4.77
CA MET A 283 18.81 7.80 -3.71
C MET A 283 18.96 6.90 -2.46
N LYS A 284 19.89 7.28 -1.54
CA LYS A 284 20.07 6.60 -0.25
C LYS A 284 18.98 7.00 0.77
N ALA A 285 17.72 6.86 0.39
CA ALA A 285 16.55 7.16 1.21
C ALA A 285 15.46 6.12 0.93
N GLY A 286 14.54 5.91 1.88
CA GLY A 286 13.45 4.95 1.77
C GLY A 286 13.88 3.50 1.97
N GLU A 287 13.05 2.57 1.54
CA GLU A 287 13.29 1.13 1.67
C GLU A 287 14.47 0.64 0.82
N ARG A 288 15.23 -0.27 1.40
CA ARG A 288 16.27 -1.05 0.71
C ARG A 288 15.65 -2.29 0.05
N ASP A 289 16.41 -2.90 -0.85
CA ASP A 289 15.99 -4.17 -1.46
C ASP A 289 15.84 -5.26 -0.38
N PRO A 290 14.64 -5.86 -0.22
CA PRO A 290 14.41 -6.89 0.79
C PRO A 290 15.20 -8.18 0.56
N HIS A 291 15.75 -8.39 -0.63
CA HIS A 291 16.51 -9.59 -0.99
C HIS A 291 18.03 -9.45 -0.78
N THR A 292 18.53 -8.22 -0.58
CA THR A 292 19.97 -7.92 -0.43
C THR A 292 20.32 -7.19 0.86
N ALA A 293 19.34 -6.79 1.65
CA ALA A 293 19.50 -5.90 2.81
C ALA A 293 19.75 -6.65 4.15
N HIS A 294 20.44 -7.80 4.11
CA HIS A 294 20.79 -8.59 5.30
C HIS A 294 22.28 -8.49 5.61
#